data_ce3b8fcdfe3d225e4265f1bca5017533
#
_entry.id   ce3b8fcdfe3d225e4265f1bca5017533
#
_cell.length_a   1.000
_cell.length_b   1.000
_cell.length_c   1.000
_cell.angle_alpha   90.00
_cell.angle_beta   90.00
_cell.angle_gamma   90.00
#
_symmetry.space_group_name_H-M   'P 1'
#
loop_
_entity.id
_entity.type
_entity.pdbx_description
1 polymer ?
#
loop_
_entity_poly.entity_id
_entity_poly.type
_entity_poly.pdbx_seq_one_letter_code
_entity_poly.pdbx_strand_id
1 'polypeptide(L)'
;MILKKLMLFILIAEFVFFGCNQHSKNGESRHQPSTGKALQEKLFDANRRAVKVEDRQIDDFVQRYNWEMKTTGTGLRYMIYKHGQGKQAQDGMLASIDYHATLLNGDIAYSSHSDRPLTFHIGQDAAVPTGIHQGILLLRQGDRAKFILPSHLAFGLTGDQNKVPPKSTLVYDLQLVELK
;
A
#
# COMPACT_ATOMS: atom_id res chain seq x y z
N MET A 1 18.80 42.71 71.91
CA MET A 1 19.19 42.47 70.51
C MET A 1 18.71 41.12 70.03
N ILE A 2 18.29 40.18 70.84
CA ILE A 2 17.83 38.82 70.49
C ILE A 2 16.34 38.81 70.13
N LEU A 3 15.51 39.68 70.73
CA LEU A 3 14.09 39.73 70.54
C LEU A 3 13.68 40.23 69.12
N LYS A 4 14.49 41.12 68.49
CA LYS A 4 14.25 41.61 67.10
C LYS A 4 14.59 40.58 66.03
N LYS A 5 15.51 39.64 66.30
CA LYS A 5 15.86 38.57 65.40
C LYS A 5 14.80 37.42 65.38
N LEU A 6 14.13 37.23 66.51
CA LEU A 6 13.08 36.21 66.62
C LEU A 6 11.81 36.64 65.91
N MET A 7 11.47 37.94 65.91
CA MET A 7 10.28 38.44 65.19
C MET A 7 10.46 38.46 63.68
N LEU A 8 11.71 38.57 63.19
CA LEU A 8 11.98 38.51 61.75
C LEU A 8 11.86 37.08 61.17
N PHE A 9 12.11 36.06 62.02
CA PHE A 9 11.96 34.66 61.58
C PHE A 9 10.53 34.20 61.57
N ILE A 10 9.62 34.76 62.34
CA ILE A 10 8.20 34.42 62.34
C ILE A 10 7.50 35.04 61.12
N LEU A 11 7.97 36.18 60.61
CA LEU A 11 7.37 36.88 59.47
C LEU A 11 7.75 36.26 58.11
N ILE A 12 8.76 35.37 58.05
CA ILE A 12 9.20 34.66 56.85
C ILE A 12 8.45 33.30 56.68
N ALA A 13 7.87 32.79 57.79
CA ALA A 13 7.21 31.48 57.77
C ALA A 13 5.76 31.48 57.18
N GLU A 14 5.12 32.67 57.04
CA GLU A 14 3.74 32.74 56.54
C GLU A 14 3.62 32.95 55.02
N PHE A 15 4.76 33.09 54.31
CA PHE A 15 4.72 33.36 52.85
C PHE A 15 4.88 32.13 51.97
N VAL A 16 4.91 30.91 52.51
CA VAL A 16 5.18 29.68 51.75
C VAL A 16 3.92 28.87 51.44
N PHE A 17 2.71 29.30 51.86
CA PHE A 17 1.47 28.55 51.64
C PHE A 17 0.49 29.13 50.60
N PHE A 18 0.91 30.09 49.77
CA PHE A 18 0.12 30.48 48.62
C PHE A 18 0.74 29.93 47.33
N GLY A 19 0.92 28.60 47.26
CA GLY A 19 1.20 27.88 46.06
C GLY A 19 -0.07 27.82 45.22
N CYS A 20 -0.11 28.55 44.11
CA CYS A 20 -1.15 28.54 43.09
C CYS A 20 -1.54 27.12 42.71
N ASN A 21 -2.75 26.75 43.06
CA ASN A 21 -3.45 25.65 42.42
C ASN A 21 -3.90 26.09 41.01
N GLN A 22 -2.95 26.23 40.07
CA GLN A 22 -3.28 26.28 38.63
C GLN A 22 -3.68 24.89 38.21
N HIS A 23 -4.97 24.64 38.26
CA HIS A 23 -5.62 23.52 37.61
C HIS A 23 -5.49 23.72 36.08
N SER A 24 -4.32 23.39 35.55
CA SER A 24 -4.09 23.25 34.12
C SER A 24 -4.97 22.08 33.65
N LYS A 25 -6.13 22.43 33.11
CA LYS A 25 -6.93 21.49 32.28
C LYS A 25 -6.19 21.30 30.96
N ASN A 26 -5.01 20.74 30.97
CA ASN A 26 -4.46 20.08 29.83
C ASN A 26 -5.25 18.78 29.71
N GLY A 27 -6.18 18.77 28.76
CA GLY A 27 -6.81 17.56 28.28
C GLY A 27 -5.77 16.65 27.65
N GLU A 28 -4.99 15.97 28.49
CA GLU A 28 -4.33 14.73 28.09
C GLU A 28 -5.45 13.77 27.71
N SER A 29 -5.66 13.65 26.44
CA SER A 29 -6.35 12.51 25.84
C SER A 29 -5.61 11.27 26.33
N ARG A 30 -6.02 10.75 27.51
CA ARG A 30 -5.61 9.42 27.96
C ARG A 30 -6.02 8.46 26.88
N HIS A 31 -5.05 8.05 26.08
CA HIS A 31 -5.15 6.90 25.21
C HIS A 31 -5.47 5.69 26.11
N GLN A 32 -6.76 5.43 26.35
CA GLN A 32 -7.18 4.20 26.99
C GLN A 32 -6.65 3.05 26.13
N PRO A 33 -5.93 2.07 26.70
CA PRO A 33 -5.54 0.88 25.97
C PRO A 33 -6.84 0.23 25.47
N SER A 34 -7.05 0.29 24.16
CA SER A 34 -8.22 -0.33 23.54
C SER A 34 -8.16 -1.82 23.84
N THR A 35 -9.18 -2.37 24.48
CA THR A 35 -9.37 -3.83 24.59
C THR A 35 -9.12 -4.45 23.21
N GLY A 36 -8.53 -5.66 23.14
CA GLY A 36 -8.10 -6.28 21.89
C GLY A 36 -9.16 -6.23 20.78
N LYS A 37 -10.46 -6.37 21.11
CA LYS A 37 -11.58 -6.22 20.16
C LYS A 37 -11.69 -4.80 19.58
N ALA A 38 -11.60 -3.76 20.39
CA ALA A 38 -11.70 -2.37 19.93
C ALA A 38 -10.48 -1.96 19.08
N LEU A 39 -9.30 -2.53 19.36
CA LEU A 39 -8.12 -2.35 18.51
C LEU A 39 -8.32 -3.04 17.15
N GLN A 40 -8.82 -4.27 17.17
CA GLN A 40 -9.10 -5.04 15.95
C GLN A 40 -10.13 -4.35 15.05
N GLU A 41 -11.23 -3.81 15.60
CA GLU A 41 -12.20 -3.01 14.84
C GLU A 41 -11.57 -1.76 14.23
N LYS A 42 -10.78 -1.02 14.98
CA LYS A 42 -10.07 0.17 14.47
C LYS A 42 -9.11 -0.17 13.33
N LEU A 43 -8.38 -1.28 13.43
CA LEU A 43 -7.49 -1.76 12.36
C LEU A 43 -8.27 -2.18 11.12
N PHE A 44 -9.39 -2.89 11.31
CA PHE A 44 -10.27 -3.30 10.21
C PHE A 44 -10.86 -2.09 9.47
N ASP A 45 -11.34 -1.09 10.21
CA ASP A 45 -11.88 0.14 9.62
C ASP A 45 -10.81 0.98 8.94
N ALA A 46 -9.59 1.02 9.48
CA ALA A 46 -8.46 1.70 8.86
C ALA A 46 -8.09 1.03 7.53
N ASN A 47 -8.01 -0.31 7.51
CA ASN A 47 -7.73 -1.07 6.28
C ASN A 47 -8.83 -0.86 5.23
N ARG A 48 -10.12 -0.93 5.63
CA ARG A 48 -11.24 -0.69 4.72
C ARG A 48 -11.18 0.71 4.10
N ARG A 49 -10.82 1.72 4.89
CA ARG A 49 -10.66 3.10 4.39
C ARG A 49 -9.49 3.20 3.43
N ALA A 50 -8.35 2.57 3.74
CA ALA A 50 -7.18 2.56 2.88
C ALA A 50 -7.48 1.94 1.50
N VAL A 51 -8.14 0.78 1.48
CA VAL A 51 -8.58 0.12 0.22
C VAL A 51 -9.49 1.04 -0.59
N LYS A 52 -10.48 1.69 0.04
CA LYS A 52 -11.38 2.62 -0.68
C LYS A 52 -10.66 3.86 -1.24
N VAL A 53 -9.60 4.32 -0.57
CA VAL A 53 -8.79 5.44 -1.07
C VAL A 53 -7.97 4.99 -2.27
N GLU A 54 -7.32 3.83 -2.17
CA GLU A 54 -6.55 3.24 -3.26
C GLU A 54 -7.43 2.98 -4.50
N ASP A 55 -8.62 2.38 -4.32
CA ASP A 55 -9.58 2.16 -5.41
C ASP A 55 -9.92 3.45 -6.16
N ARG A 56 -10.22 4.53 -5.41
CA ARG A 56 -10.50 5.82 -6.03
C ARG A 56 -9.31 6.37 -6.81
N GLN A 57 -8.08 6.25 -6.26
CA GLN A 57 -6.88 6.68 -6.96
C GLN A 57 -6.67 5.91 -8.28
N ILE A 58 -6.98 4.61 -8.27
CA ILE A 58 -6.92 3.77 -9.46
C ILE A 58 -8.00 4.20 -10.47
N ASP A 59 -9.23 4.42 -10.01
CA ASP A 59 -10.33 4.84 -10.89
C ASP A 59 -10.06 6.21 -11.52
N ASP A 60 -9.53 7.17 -10.74
CA ASP A 60 -9.11 8.49 -11.25
C ASP A 60 -7.99 8.35 -12.30
N PHE A 61 -7.05 7.41 -12.07
CA PHE A 61 -5.99 7.11 -13.01
C PHE A 61 -6.54 6.53 -14.32
N VAL A 62 -7.38 5.51 -14.24
CA VAL A 62 -8.03 4.88 -15.40
C VAL A 62 -8.82 5.91 -16.21
N GLN A 63 -9.58 6.78 -15.54
CA GLN A 63 -10.35 7.83 -16.18
C GLN A 63 -9.46 8.87 -16.88
N ARG A 64 -8.34 9.28 -16.25
CA ARG A 64 -7.38 10.24 -16.84
C ARG A 64 -6.80 9.76 -18.15
N TYR A 65 -6.52 8.45 -18.27
CA TYR A 65 -5.98 7.84 -19.48
C TYR A 65 -7.06 7.34 -20.44
N ASN A 66 -8.33 7.47 -20.07
CA ASN A 66 -9.50 6.98 -20.84
C ASN A 66 -9.36 5.49 -21.21
N TRP A 67 -8.94 4.67 -20.23
CA TRP A 67 -8.79 3.22 -20.43
C TRP A 67 -10.09 2.49 -20.12
N GLU A 68 -10.52 1.62 -21.03
CA GLU A 68 -11.66 0.73 -20.81
C GLU A 68 -11.20 -0.57 -20.12
N MET A 69 -11.08 -0.53 -18.80
CA MET A 69 -10.59 -1.66 -18.02
C MET A 69 -11.72 -2.48 -17.40
N LYS A 70 -11.51 -3.80 -17.36
CA LYS A 70 -12.33 -4.74 -16.59
C LYS A 70 -11.72 -4.92 -15.19
N THR A 71 -12.58 -5.20 -14.19
CA THR A 71 -12.14 -5.46 -12.82
C THR A 71 -12.46 -6.89 -12.43
N THR A 72 -11.50 -7.60 -11.85
CA THR A 72 -11.71 -8.93 -11.28
C THR A 72 -12.26 -8.84 -9.86
N GLY A 73 -12.75 -9.96 -9.30
CA GLY A 73 -13.21 -10.02 -7.92
C GLY A 73 -12.15 -9.71 -6.86
N THR A 74 -10.87 -9.79 -7.22
CA THR A 74 -9.73 -9.44 -6.34
C THR A 74 -9.31 -7.97 -6.45
N GLY A 75 -9.92 -7.20 -7.35
CA GLY A 75 -9.59 -5.80 -7.58
C GLY A 75 -8.50 -5.55 -8.64
N LEU A 76 -7.96 -6.59 -9.27
CA LEU A 76 -7.10 -6.42 -10.44
C LEU A 76 -7.88 -5.76 -11.57
N ARG A 77 -7.36 -4.66 -12.12
CA ARG A 77 -7.91 -4.07 -13.33
C ARG A 77 -7.05 -4.49 -14.52
N TYR A 78 -7.72 -4.83 -15.63
CA TYR A 78 -7.03 -5.28 -16.83
C TYR A 78 -7.71 -4.84 -18.12
N MET A 79 -6.90 -4.67 -19.16
CA MET A 79 -7.32 -4.38 -20.51
C MET A 79 -6.39 -5.10 -21.48
N ILE A 80 -6.95 -6.00 -22.31
CA ILE A 80 -6.21 -6.62 -23.42
C ILE A 80 -6.43 -5.73 -24.65
N TYR A 81 -5.38 -5.05 -25.09
CA TYR A 81 -5.47 -4.10 -26.20
C TYR A 81 -4.94 -4.68 -27.52
N LYS A 82 -4.28 -5.84 -27.47
CA LYS A 82 -3.87 -6.62 -28.66
C LYS A 82 -3.99 -8.11 -28.35
N HIS A 83 -4.74 -8.82 -29.20
CA HIS A 83 -4.94 -10.26 -29.05
C HIS A 83 -3.87 -11.05 -29.80
N GLY A 84 -3.26 -12.01 -29.10
CA GLY A 84 -2.45 -13.07 -29.69
C GLY A 84 -3.28 -14.25 -30.14
N GLN A 85 -2.65 -15.18 -30.85
CA GLN A 85 -3.31 -16.38 -31.35
C GLN A 85 -2.79 -17.68 -30.72
N GLY A 86 -1.89 -17.56 -29.74
CA GLY A 86 -1.31 -18.71 -29.06
C GLY A 86 -2.26 -19.36 -28.05
N LYS A 87 -1.73 -20.36 -27.35
CA LYS A 87 -2.49 -21.09 -26.32
C LYS A 87 -2.84 -20.18 -25.13
N GLN A 88 -3.94 -20.53 -24.46
CA GLN A 88 -4.36 -19.89 -23.21
C GLN A 88 -3.38 -20.23 -22.09
N ALA A 89 -3.00 -19.24 -21.26
CA ALA A 89 -2.22 -19.48 -20.07
C ALA A 89 -3.00 -20.31 -19.03
N GLN A 90 -2.31 -21.24 -18.39
CA GLN A 90 -2.84 -22.10 -17.34
C GLN A 90 -1.90 -22.12 -16.14
N ASP A 91 -2.44 -22.44 -14.99
CA ASP A 91 -1.66 -22.59 -13.76
C ASP A 91 -0.54 -23.62 -13.91
N GLY A 92 0.62 -23.36 -13.33
CA GLY A 92 1.80 -24.21 -13.42
C GLY A 92 2.62 -24.13 -14.71
N MET A 93 2.11 -23.48 -15.76
CA MET A 93 2.89 -23.25 -17.00
C MET A 93 4.06 -22.29 -16.75
N LEU A 94 5.15 -22.49 -17.50
CA LEU A 94 6.25 -21.54 -17.56
C LEU A 94 5.88 -20.40 -18.53
N ALA A 95 5.74 -19.20 -18.01
CA ALA A 95 5.42 -17.99 -18.77
C ALA A 95 6.64 -17.09 -18.92
N SER A 96 6.82 -16.48 -20.09
CA SER A 96 7.79 -15.42 -20.34
C SER A 96 7.05 -14.16 -20.76
N ILE A 97 7.30 -13.05 -20.06
CA ILE A 97 6.68 -11.74 -20.32
C ILE A 97 7.71 -10.66 -20.58
N ASP A 98 7.44 -9.83 -21.58
CA ASP A 98 8.03 -8.49 -21.65
C ASP A 98 7.11 -7.52 -20.96
N TYR A 99 7.68 -6.62 -20.13
CA TYR A 99 6.86 -5.71 -19.34
C TYR A 99 7.55 -4.39 -19.03
N HIS A 100 6.73 -3.41 -18.78
CA HIS A 100 7.07 -2.13 -18.18
C HIS A 100 6.13 -1.86 -17.01
N ALA A 101 6.70 -1.69 -15.81
CA ALA A 101 5.94 -1.47 -14.59
C ALA A 101 6.24 -0.10 -14.01
N THR A 102 5.20 0.67 -13.75
CA THR A 102 5.28 2.01 -13.16
C THR A 102 4.42 2.12 -11.91
N LEU A 103 4.70 3.13 -11.09
CA LEU A 103 3.80 3.61 -10.05
C LEU A 103 2.69 4.48 -10.67
N LEU A 104 1.62 4.80 -9.92
CA LEU A 104 0.54 5.69 -10.38
C LEU A 104 1.00 7.12 -10.71
N ASN A 105 2.12 7.56 -10.15
CA ASN A 105 2.72 8.86 -10.44
C ASN A 105 3.56 8.87 -11.74
N GLY A 106 3.76 7.71 -12.37
CA GLY A 106 4.53 7.52 -13.59
C GLY A 106 5.99 7.12 -13.37
N ASP A 107 6.48 7.06 -12.15
CA ASP A 107 7.85 6.60 -11.86
C ASP A 107 8.02 5.14 -12.29
N ILE A 108 9.12 4.87 -12.99
CA ILE A 108 9.44 3.52 -13.46
C ILE A 108 9.95 2.69 -12.28
N ALA A 109 9.21 1.66 -11.92
CA ALA A 109 9.64 0.68 -10.96
C ALA A 109 10.57 -0.35 -11.62
N TYR A 110 10.04 -1.09 -12.61
CA TYR A 110 10.77 -2.17 -13.29
C TYR A 110 10.42 -2.24 -14.76
N SER A 111 11.35 -2.79 -15.56
CA SER A 111 11.09 -3.16 -16.96
C SER A 111 11.95 -4.33 -17.35
N SER A 112 11.45 -5.19 -18.22
CA SER A 112 12.24 -6.14 -18.98
C SER A 112 12.72 -5.48 -20.27
N HIS A 113 13.71 -6.10 -20.88
CA HIS A 113 14.06 -5.84 -22.28
C HIS A 113 13.65 -7.04 -23.11
N SER A 114 13.35 -6.81 -24.40
CA SER A 114 12.86 -7.84 -25.33
C SER A 114 13.78 -9.06 -25.44
N ASP A 115 15.07 -8.89 -25.18
CA ASP A 115 16.09 -9.94 -25.16
C ASP A 115 16.23 -10.64 -23.80
N ARG A 116 15.59 -10.12 -22.74
CA ARG A 116 15.59 -10.67 -21.38
C ARG A 116 14.19 -10.59 -20.74
N PRO A 117 13.20 -11.33 -21.25
CA PRO A 117 11.89 -11.37 -20.65
C PRO A 117 11.94 -11.97 -19.23
N LEU A 118 11.01 -11.55 -18.40
CA LEU A 118 10.81 -12.20 -17.09
C LEU A 118 10.14 -13.56 -17.31
N THR A 119 10.81 -14.63 -16.85
CA THR A 119 10.29 -15.99 -16.96
C THR A 119 9.99 -16.54 -15.58
N PHE A 120 8.80 -17.12 -15.40
CA PHE A 120 8.32 -17.63 -14.12
C PHE A 120 7.25 -18.71 -14.30
N HIS A 121 7.08 -19.57 -13.29
CA HIS A 121 5.96 -20.52 -13.23
C HIS A 121 4.71 -19.84 -12.69
N ILE A 122 3.64 -19.88 -13.47
CA ILE A 122 2.35 -19.27 -13.10
C ILE A 122 1.83 -19.93 -11.82
N GLY A 123 1.50 -19.11 -10.81
CA GLY A 123 0.96 -19.54 -9.52
C GLY A 123 2.01 -20.04 -8.50
N GLN A 124 3.31 -20.13 -8.84
CA GLN A 124 4.32 -20.76 -7.99
C GLN A 124 5.44 -19.82 -7.54
N ASP A 125 5.87 -18.88 -8.38
CA ASP A 125 7.03 -18.03 -8.09
C ASP A 125 6.69 -16.87 -7.17
N ALA A 126 7.07 -16.96 -5.91
CA ALA A 126 6.79 -15.96 -4.88
C ALA A 126 7.46 -14.58 -5.12
N ALA A 127 8.48 -14.52 -5.98
CA ALA A 127 9.14 -13.27 -6.35
C ALA A 127 8.29 -12.41 -7.31
N VAL A 128 7.30 -13.02 -7.98
CA VAL A 128 6.40 -12.35 -8.91
C VAL A 128 5.12 -11.94 -8.16
N PRO A 129 4.65 -10.69 -8.31
CA PRO A 129 3.42 -10.24 -7.67
C PRO A 129 2.22 -11.15 -7.97
N THR A 130 1.40 -11.41 -6.96
CA THR A 130 0.21 -12.27 -7.08
C THR A 130 -0.73 -11.79 -8.19
N GLY A 131 -0.85 -10.47 -8.38
CA GLY A 131 -1.66 -9.87 -9.45
C GLY A 131 -1.17 -10.22 -10.85
N ILE A 132 0.14 -10.44 -11.05
CA ILE A 132 0.69 -10.90 -12.33
C ILE A 132 0.27 -12.35 -12.58
N HIS A 133 0.41 -13.23 -11.58
CA HIS A 133 -0.06 -14.62 -11.72
C HIS A 133 -1.54 -14.68 -12.11
N GLN A 134 -2.39 -13.90 -11.43
CA GLN A 134 -3.83 -13.83 -11.75
C GLN A 134 -4.10 -13.25 -13.15
N GLY A 135 -3.39 -12.17 -13.50
CA GLY A 135 -3.58 -11.48 -14.77
C GLY A 135 -3.14 -12.32 -15.97
N ILE A 136 -2.04 -13.05 -15.87
CA ILE A 136 -1.54 -13.89 -16.96
C ILE A 136 -2.53 -15.02 -17.32
N LEU A 137 -3.26 -15.56 -16.34
CA LEU A 137 -4.30 -16.57 -16.61
C LEU A 137 -5.45 -16.07 -17.50
N LEU A 138 -5.62 -14.74 -17.63
CA LEU A 138 -6.59 -14.12 -18.50
C LEU A 138 -6.10 -14.01 -19.95
N LEU A 139 -4.81 -14.25 -20.21
CA LEU A 139 -4.13 -14.00 -21.47
C LEU A 139 -3.88 -15.27 -22.27
N ARG A 140 -3.73 -15.04 -23.57
CA ARG A 140 -3.15 -16.00 -24.52
C ARG A 140 -1.74 -15.58 -24.90
N GLN A 141 -0.92 -16.53 -25.29
CA GLN A 141 0.40 -16.22 -25.83
C GLN A 141 0.27 -15.28 -27.03
N GLY A 142 1.04 -14.19 -27.00
CA GLY A 142 1.01 -13.10 -27.97
C GLY A 142 0.13 -11.93 -27.58
N ASP A 143 -0.72 -12.06 -26.55
CA ASP A 143 -1.53 -10.94 -26.04
C ASP A 143 -0.65 -9.81 -25.50
N ARG A 144 -1.13 -8.57 -25.69
CA ARG A 144 -0.62 -7.40 -24.97
C ARG A 144 -1.73 -6.84 -24.08
N ALA A 145 -1.38 -6.53 -22.86
CA ALA A 145 -2.33 -6.10 -21.86
C ALA A 145 -1.76 -5.02 -20.94
N LYS A 146 -2.66 -4.20 -20.43
CA LYS A 146 -2.38 -3.35 -19.27
C LYS A 146 -3.03 -3.95 -18.05
N PHE A 147 -2.28 -4.00 -16.96
CA PHE A 147 -2.78 -4.38 -15.65
C PHE A 147 -2.56 -3.25 -14.66
N ILE A 148 -3.52 -3.02 -13.76
CA ILE A 148 -3.32 -2.22 -12.57
C ILE A 148 -3.53 -3.12 -11.35
N LEU A 149 -2.45 -3.31 -10.62
CA LEU A 149 -2.40 -4.13 -9.42
C LEU A 149 -2.55 -3.22 -8.20
N PRO A 150 -3.67 -3.28 -7.47
CA PRO A 150 -3.72 -2.69 -6.13
C PRO A 150 -2.60 -3.24 -5.26
N SER A 151 -2.20 -2.48 -4.26
CA SER A 151 -1.01 -2.78 -3.43
C SER A 151 -1.01 -4.20 -2.86
N HIS A 152 -2.17 -4.73 -2.46
CA HIS A 152 -2.29 -6.09 -1.92
C HIS A 152 -2.07 -7.21 -2.96
N LEU A 153 -2.18 -6.91 -4.25
CA LEU A 153 -1.85 -7.80 -5.36
C LEU A 153 -0.44 -7.55 -5.92
N ALA A 154 0.23 -6.48 -5.44
CA ALA A 154 1.61 -6.12 -5.76
C ALA A 154 2.55 -6.54 -4.62
N PHE A 155 3.24 -5.59 -3.98
CA PHE A 155 4.20 -5.85 -2.90
C PHE A 155 3.64 -5.51 -1.49
N GLY A 156 2.36 -5.26 -1.37
CA GLY A 156 1.65 -5.14 -0.11
C GLY A 156 2.05 -3.98 0.78
N LEU A 157 1.99 -4.23 2.09
CA LEU A 157 2.18 -3.20 3.13
C LEU A 157 3.62 -2.73 3.25
N THR A 158 4.60 -3.52 2.83
CA THR A 158 6.03 -3.25 3.02
C THR A 158 6.72 -2.74 1.77
N GLY A 159 6.08 -2.86 0.59
CA GLY A 159 6.77 -2.67 -0.68
C GLY A 159 7.79 -3.79 -0.95
N ASP A 160 8.68 -3.58 -1.90
CA ASP A 160 9.75 -4.53 -2.24
C ASP A 160 11.11 -4.16 -1.62
N GLN A 161 11.12 -3.14 -0.77
CA GLN A 161 12.31 -2.59 -0.11
C GLN A 161 13.37 -2.03 -1.08
N ASN A 162 13.00 -1.76 -2.33
CA ASN A 162 13.87 -1.21 -3.35
C ASN A 162 13.18 -0.07 -4.11
N LYS A 163 12.44 -0.38 -5.17
CA LYS A 163 11.82 0.63 -6.06
C LYS A 163 10.33 0.82 -5.82
N VAL A 164 9.68 -0.12 -5.17
CA VAL A 164 8.24 -0.05 -4.90
C VAL A 164 7.99 0.29 -3.43
N PRO A 165 7.54 1.51 -3.13
CA PRO A 165 7.21 1.92 -1.76
C PRO A 165 6.10 1.06 -1.13
N PRO A 166 5.96 1.10 0.21
CA PRO A 166 4.83 0.50 0.90
C PRO A 166 3.48 0.96 0.35
N LYS A 167 2.53 0.03 0.24
CA LYS A 167 1.14 0.30 -0.19
C LYS A 167 1.03 0.95 -1.57
N SER A 168 1.94 0.62 -2.48
CA SER A 168 1.95 1.19 -3.83
C SER A 168 1.20 0.31 -4.82
N THR A 169 0.31 0.93 -5.56
CA THR A 169 -0.30 0.35 -6.75
C THR A 169 0.71 0.31 -7.88
N LEU A 170 0.73 -0.77 -8.66
CA LEU A 170 1.57 -0.92 -9.84
C LEU A 170 0.74 -0.96 -11.11
N VAL A 171 1.23 -0.27 -12.14
CA VAL A 171 0.67 -0.27 -13.49
C VAL A 171 1.64 -1.01 -14.40
N TYR A 172 1.18 -2.10 -15.00
CA TYR A 172 1.95 -2.88 -15.96
C TYR A 172 1.43 -2.65 -17.38
N ASP A 173 2.35 -2.49 -18.31
CA ASP A 173 2.14 -2.69 -19.73
C ASP A 173 2.98 -3.89 -20.13
N LEU A 174 2.36 -4.97 -20.58
CA LEU A 174 3.07 -6.22 -20.79
C LEU A 174 2.62 -6.97 -22.05
N GLN A 175 3.51 -7.83 -22.52
CA GLN A 175 3.24 -8.83 -23.57
C GLN A 175 3.54 -10.22 -23.02
N LEU A 176 2.61 -11.17 -23.18
CA LEU A 176 2.87 -12.59 -22.95
C LEU A 176 3.59 -13.18 -24.16
N VAL A 177 4.91 -13.32 -24.06
CA VAL A 177 5.76 -13.70 -25.19
C VAL A 177 5.72 -15.20 -25.45
N GLU A 178 5.87 -16.01 -24.39
CA GLU A 178 5.97 -17.46 -24.51
C GLU A 178 5.24 -18.17 -23.37
N LEU A 179 4.71 -19.35 -23.68
CA LEU A 179 4.15 -20.33 -22.73
C LEU A 179 4.70 -21.72 -23.02
N LYS A 180 5.22 -22.38 -22.00
CA LYS A 180 5.71 -23.78 -22.04
C LYS A 180 5.03 -24.65 -21.01
#